data_733e05cfb9e448ad98bbc8afd870a732
#
_entry.id   733e05cfb9e448ad98bbc8afd870a732
#
_cell.length_a   1.000
_cell.length_b   1.000
_cell.length_c   1.000
_cell.angle_alpha   90.00
_cell.angle_beta   90.00
_cell.angle_gamma   90.00
#
_symmetry.space_group_name_H-M   'P 1'
#
loop_
_entity.id
_entity.type
_entity.pdbx_description
1 polymer ?
#
loop_
_entity_poly.entity_id
_entity_poly.type
_entity_poly.pdbx_seq_one_letter_code
_entity_poly.pdbx_strand_id
1 'polypeptide(L)'
;CLSRGLGDVYKRQADALAADVSAAYMLPLDLGSYSTLRAGAKLGNLGGYLDGVGRSLPMDLTIGAALDTYLSDAHEITVGTDLGYYFSPGSVRGFQMAVGAEYNLMQLLQVRGGYHFGERRAYYPSHWSVGMGARFLHLRLDFAYLIADRDTPLHNTYSISFGLDF
;
A
#
# COMPACT_ATOMS: atom_id res chain seq x y z
N CYS A 1 22.84 2.84 -19.96
CA CYS A 1 23.13 4.22 -20.36
C CYS A 1 24.30 4.75 -19.53
N LEU A 2 25.50 4.84 -20.12
CA LEU A 2 26.68 5.42 -19.50
C LEU A 2 26.64 6.94 -19.73
N SER A 3 26.20 7.69 -18.73
CA SER A 3 26.40 9.14 -18.69
C SER A 3 27.72 9.40 -17.98
N ARG A 4 28.75 9.75 -18.73
CA ARG A 4 30.00 10.37 -18.20
C ARG A 4 29.75 11.84 -18.02
N GLY A 5 29.35 12.27 -16.82
CA GLY A 5 29.46 13.63 -16.37
C GLY A 5 30.83 13.80 -15.69
N LEU A 6 31.67 14.73 -16.15
CA LEU A 6 32.87 15.18 -15.48
C LEU A 6 32.49 15.92 -14.18
N GLY A 7 32.58 15.23 -13.05
CA GLY A 7 32.43 15.74 -11.72
C GLY A 7 32.58 14.54 -10.78
N ASP A 8 33.54 14.62 -9.86
CA ASP A 8 33.75 13.63 -8.81
C ASP A 8 32.52 13.54 -7.89
N VAL A 9 31.48 12.84 -8.38
CA VAL A 9 30.41 12.35 -7.50
C VAL A 9 30.95 11.04 -6.94
N TYR A 10 31.42 11.05 -5.71
CA TYR A 10 31.60 9.87 -4.88
C TYR A 10 30.24 9.18 -4.79
N LYS A 11 29.98 8.23 -5.67
CA LYS A 11 28.88 7.29 -5.54
C LYS A 11 29.21 6.42 -4.33
N ARG A 12 28.73 6.81 -3.17
CA ARG A 12 28.68 5.89 -2.02
C ARG A 12 27.68 4.82 -2.38
N GLN A 13 28.17 3.68 -2.80
CA GLN A 13 27.38 2.49 -2.98
C GLN A 13 27.12 1.94 -1.57
N ALA A 14 25.86 1.75 -1.22
CA ALA A 14 25.46 1.14 0.04
C ALA A 14 24.77 -0.18 -0.30
N ASP A 15 25.28 -1.27 0.21
CA ASP A 15 24.67 -2.59 0.11
C ASP A 15 23.84 -2.85 1.36
N ALA A 16 22.65 -3.42 1.19
CA ALA A 16 21.77 -3.77 2.29
C ALA A 16 21.15 -5.14 2.06
N LEU A 17 20.92 -5.87 3.13
CA LEU A 17 20.17 -7.13 3.15
C LEU A 17 18.90 -6.95 3.95
N ALA A 18 17.76 -7.37 3.41
CA ALA A 18 16.48 -7.36 4.07
C ALA A 18 15.72 -8.67 3.84
N ALA A 19 14.92 -9.06 4.82
CA ALA A 19 14.00 -10.17 4.74
C ALA A 19 12.63 -9.74 5.24
N ASP A 20 11.57 -10.23 4.60
CA ASP A 20 10.19 -10.02 5.01
C ASP A 20 9.58 -11.36 5.40
N VAL A 21 8.78 -11.35 6.46
CA VAL A 21 7.99 -12.51 6.89
C VAL A 21 6.53 -12.08 6.95
N SER A 22 5.65 -12.85 6.33
CA SER A 22 4.22 -12.56 6.34
C SER A 22 3.39 -13.83 6.49
N ALA A 23 2.23 -13.69 7.10
CA ALA A 23 1.21 -14.72 7.19
C ALA A 23 -0.16 -14.11 6.87
N ALA A 24 -0.96 -14.84 6.13
CA ALA A 24 -2.34 -14.45 5.82
C ALA A 24 -3.27 -15.65 6.01
N TYR A 25 -4.48 -15.34 6.43
CA TYR A 25 -5.55 -16.31 6.64
C TYR A 25 -6.84 -15.80 6.00
N MET A 26 -7.58 -16.71 5.40
CA MET A 26 -8.87 -16.46 4.79
C MET A 26 -9.93 -17.33 5.47
N LEU A 27 -10.98 -16.69 5.97
CA LEU A 27 -12.10 -17.34 6.64
C LEU A 27 -13.38 -17.06 5.86
N PRO A 28 -13.99 -18.07 5.23
CA PRO A 28 -15.31 -17.90 4.65
C PRO A 28 -16.33 -17.70 5.77
N LEU A 29 -17.20 -16.71 5.60
CA LEU A 29 -18.25 -16.36 6.55
C LEU A 29 -19.60 -16.45 5.85
N ASP A 30 -20.57 -17.05 6.51
CA ASP A 30 -21.97 -17.07 6.07
C ASP A 30 -22.75 -16.02 6.87
N LEU A 31 -22.82 -14.80 6.35
CA LEU A 31 -23.54 -13.67 6.95
C LEU A 31 -24.87 -13.39 6.23
N GLY A 32 -25.46 -14.41 5.61
CA GLY A 32 -26.65 -14.28 4.75
C GLY A 32 -26.32 -13.85 3.31
N SER A 33 -25.04 -13.59 3.05
CA SER A 33 -24.42 -13.42 1.74
C SER A 33 -23.04 -14.06 1.78
N TYR A 34 -22.52 -14.48 0.63
CA TYR A 34 -21.17 -15.02 0.58
C TYR A 34 -20.17 -13.91 0.99
N SER A 35 -19.52 -14.12 2.10
CA SER A 35 -18.53 -13.19 2.64
C SER A 35 -17.23 -13.92 2.95
N THR A 36 -16.10 -13.24 2.78
CA THR A 36 -14.78 -13.77 3.12
C THR A 36 -14.02 -12.74 3.95
N LEU A 37 -13.65 -13.14 5.16
CA LEU A 37 -12.73 -12.36 5.98
C LEU A 37 -11.31 -12.76 5.64
N ARG A 38 -10.51 -11.79 5.21
CA ARG A 38 -9.08 -11.92 5.04
C ARG A 38 -8.38 -11.19 6.19
N ALA A 39 -7.44 -11.85 6.86
CA ALA A 39 -6.61 -11.24 7.88
C ALA A 39 -5.16 -11.59 7.63
N GLY A 40 -4.24 -10.68 7.94
CA GLY A 40 -2.83 -10.90 7.72
C GLY A 40 -1.95 -10.08 8.64
N ALA A 41 -0.70 -10.53 8.76
CA ALA A 41 0.36 -9.83 9.45
C ALA A 41 1.64 -9.92 8.63
N LYS A 42 2.40 -8.83 8.59
CA LYS A 42 3.70 -8.72 7.94
C LYS A 42 4.69 -8.09 8.89
N LEU A 43 5.86 -8.69 8.98
CA LEU A 43 7.05 -8.09 9.59
C LEU A 43 8.05 -7.84 8.47
N GLY A 44 8.29 -6.58 8.16
CA GLY A 44 9.02 -6.13 6.99
C GLY A 44 10.40 -5.57 7.29
N ASN A 45 11.28 -5.64 6.28
CA ASN A 45 12.61 -5.05 6.28
C ASN A 45 13.51 -5.50 7.45
N LEU A 46 13.40 -6.77 7.85
CA LEU A 46 14.29 -7.36 8.86
C LEU A 46 15.71 -7.43 8.30
N GLY A 47 16.58 -6.53 8.76
CA GLY A 47 17.96 -6.50 8.26
C GLY A 47 18.63 -5.16 8.44
N GLY A 48 19.69 -4.92 7.65
CA GLY A 48 20.48 -3.70 7.75
C GLY A 48 21.41 -3.49 6.58
N TYR A 49 22.12 -2.38 6.62
CA TYR A 49 23.18 -2.07 5.66
C TYR A 49 24.44 -2.87 5.97
N LEU A 50 25.10 -3.37 4.94
CA LEU A 50 26.34 -4.15 5.03
C LEU A 50 27.59 -3.29 5.05
N ASP A 51 27.46 -1.98 4.93
CA ASP A 51 28.54 -0.99 4.87
C ASP A 51 29.24 -0.70 6.21
N GLY A 52 28.82 -1.39 7.29
CA GLY A 52 29.40 -1.23 8.63
C GLY A 52 29.09 0.11 9.32
N VAL A 53 28.28 0.98 8.73
CA VAL A 53 27.96 2.32 9.27
C VAL A 53 26.82 2.28 10.31
N GLY A 54 26.34 1.12 10.67
CA GLY A 54 25.29 0.97 11.72
C GLY A 54 23.93 1.57 11.36
N ARG A 55 23.64 1.75 10.07
CA ARG A 55 22.33 2.17 9.60
C ARG A 55 21.39 0.99 9.58
N SER A 56 20.18 1.18 10.09
CA SER A 56 19.11 0.17 10.04
C SER A 56 18.10 0.49 8.94
N LEU A 57 17.51 -0.54 8.38
CA LEU A 57 16.40 -0.42 7.44
C LEU A 57 15.11 -0.02 8.19
N PRO A 58 14.13 0.55 7.49
CA PRO A 58 12.84 0.92 8.08
C PRO A 58 12.01 -0.34 8.37
N MET A 59 12.33 -1.03 9.48
CA MET A 59 11.60 -2.22 9.92
C MET A 59 10.20 -1.86 10.38
N ASP A 60 9.20 -2.60 9.90
CA ASP A 60 7.79 -2.39 10.20
C ASP A 60 7.07 -3.67 10.58
N LEU A 61 6.07 -3.52 11.42
CA LEU A 61 5.03 -4.52 11.65
C LEU A 61 3.71 -3.98 11.12
N THR A 62 3.08 -4.70 10.24
CA THR A 62 1.75 -4.36 9.72
C THR A 62 0.79 -5.52 9.97
N ILE A 63 -0.39 -5.22 10.50
CA ILE A 63 -1.50 -6.15 10.61
C ILE A 63 -2.70 -5.56 9.90
N GLY A 64 -3.44 -6.39 9.17
CA GLY A 64 -4.58 -5.94 8.39
C GLY A 64 -5.70 -6.94 8.36
N ALA A 65 -6.89 -6.44 8.11
CA ALA A 65 -8.06 -7.26 7.86
C ALA A 65 -8.92 -6.62 6.76
N ALA A 66 -9.55 -7.46 5.95
CA ALA A 66 -10.50 -7.05 4.93
C ALA A 66 -11.68 -8.02 4.88
N LEU A 67 -12.87 -7.48 4.71
CA LEU A 67 -14.10 -8.23 4.51
C LEU A 67 -14.58 -8.01 3.09
N ASP A 68 -14.61 -9.07 2.31
CA ASP A 68 -15.21 -9.12 1.00
C ASP A 68 -16.64 -9.67 1.14
N THR A 69 -17.63 -8.97 0.61
CA THR A 69 -19.04 -9.36 0.68
C THR A 69 -19.67 -9.27 -0.70
N TYR A 70 -20.20 -10.39 -1.17
CA TYR A 70 -20.93 -10.48 -2.42
C TYR A 70 -22.43 -10.29 -2.12
N LEU A 71 -22.95 -9.12 -2.48
CA LEU A 71 -24.38 -8.83 -2.35
C LEU A 71 -25.22 -9.54 -3.43
N SER A 72 -24.61 -9.78 -4.58
CA SER A 72 -25.14 -10.58 -5.68
C SER A 72 -23.99 -10.94 -6.63
N ASP A 73 -24.25 -11.72 -7.66
CA ASP A 73 -23.25 -12.07 -8.69
C ASP A 73 -22.62 -10.85 -9.39
N ALA A 74 -23.31 -9.71 -9.34
CA ALA A 74 -22.86 -8.48 -9.99
C ALA A 74 -22.25 -7.45 -9.01
N HIS A 75 -22.46 -7.59 -7.71
CA HIS A 75 -22.18 -6.57 -6.71
C HIS A 75 -21.31 -7.11 -5.59
N GLU A 76 -20.10 -6.63 -5.51
CA GLU A 76 -19.14 -6.96 -4.47
C GLU A 76 -18.72 -5.69 -3.72
N ILE A 77 -18.64 -5.76 -2.41
CA ILE A 77 -18.11 -4.71 -1.55
C ILE A 77 -16.95 -5.29 -0.75
N THR A 78 -15.83 -4.61 -0.78
CA THR A 78 -14.69 -4.89 0.09
C THR A 78 -14.48 -3.72 1.05
N VAL A 79 -14.34 -4.02 2.33
CA VAL A 79 -13.93 -3.04 3.35
C VAL A 79 -12.70 -3.58 4.06
N GLY A 80 -11.67 -2.74 4.20
CA GLY A 80 -10.41 -3.16 4.79
C GLY A 80 -9.79 -2.10 5.68
N THR A 81 -8.95 -2.55 6.61
CA THR A 81 -8.15 -1.71 7.48
C THR A 81 -6.79 -2.34 7.72
N ASP A 82 -5.77 -1.49 7.80
CA ASP A 82 -4.40 -1.86 8.12
C ASP A 82 -3.89 -0.99 9.26
N LEU A 83 -3.16 -1.61 10.18
CA LEU A 83 -2.46 -0.96 11.28
C LEU A 83 -0.98 -1.29 11.14
N GLY A 84 -0.15 -0.28 11.01
CA GLY A 84 1.29 -0.41 10.84
C GLY A 84 2.07 0.37 11.90
N TYR A 85 3.22 -0.16 12.27
CA TYR A 85 4.14 0.52 13.16
C TYR A 85 5.57 0.34 12.68
N TYR A 86 6.23 1.45 12.37
CA TYR A 86 7.67 1.48 12.13
C TYR A 86 8.41 1.60 13.45
N PHE A 87 9.32 0.66 13.74
CA PHE A 87 10.08 0.64 14.98
C PHE A 87 11.57 0.91 14.79
N SER A 88 12.07 0.87 13.57
CA SER A 88 13.47 1.19 13.24
C SER A 88 13.58 1.84 11.86
N PRO A 89 14.55 2.74 11.63
CA PRO A 89 15.31 3.51 12.62
C PRO A 89 14.44 4.51 13.40
N GLY A 90 14.94 5.02 14.52
CA GLY A 90 14.18 5.93 15.37
C GLY A 90 13.68 7.21 14.67
N SER A 91 14.32 7.64 13.58
CA SER A 91 13.92 8.78 12.75
C SER A 91 12.61 8.56 11.98
N VAL A 92 12.25 7.32 11.67
CA VAL A 92 11.00 6.96 10.95
C VAL A 92 10.00 6.23 11.84
N ARG A 93 10.30 6.13 13.16
CA ARG A 93 9.40 5.49 14.10
C ARG A 93 8.05 6.19 14.13
N GLY A 94 6.98 5.45 13.93
CA GLY A 94 5.64 6.02 13.92
C GLY A 94 4.56 5.01 13.65
N PHE A 95 3.36 5.36 14.07
CA PHE A 95 2.15 4.61 13.82
C PHE A 95 1.51 5.08 12.53
N GLN A 96 0.96 4.13 11.78
CA GLN A 96 0.14 4.41 10.62
C GLN A 96 -1.08 3.49 10.62
N MET A 97 -2.15 3.97 10.04
CA MET A 97 -3.40 3.25 9.88
C MET A 97 -4.00 3.60 8.52
N ALA A 98 -4.52 2.63 7.84
CA ALA A 98 -5.32 2.86 6.65
C ALA A 98 -6.69 2.20 6.81
N VAL A 99 -7.71 2.85 6.27
CA VAL A 99 -9.04 2.29 6.12
C VAL A 99 -9.54 2.59 4.73
N GLY A 100 -10.18 1.62 4.10
CA GLY A 100 -10.68 1.79 2.75
C GLY A 100 -11.87 0.90 2.45
N ALA A 101 -12.59 1.29 1.43
CA ALA A 101 -13.66 0.51 0.86
C ALA A 101 -13.58 0.53 -0.66
N GLU A 102 -13.96 -0.57 -1.27
CA GLU A 102 -14.08 -0.73 -2.71
C GLU A 102 -15.44 -1.33 -3.03
N TYR A 103 -16.08 -0.79 -4.05
CA TYR A 103 -17.26 -1.37 -4.67
C TYR A 103 -16.93 -1.82 -6.07
N ASN A 104 -17.24 -3.06 -6.37
CA ASN A 104 -16.99 -3.70 -7.64
C ASN A 104 -18.31 -4.10 -8.30
N LEU A 105 -18.53 -3.60 -9.50
CA LEU A 105 -19.71 -3.86 -10.32
C LEU A 105 -19.35 -4.80 -11.47
N MET A 106 -19.93 -6.01 -11.46
CA MET A 106 -19.77 -7.03 -12.52
C MET A 106 -18.29 -7.38 -12.81
N GLN A 107 -17.35 -7.07 -11.92
CA GLN A 107 -15.91 -7.14 -12.15
C GLN A 107 -15.42 -6.27 -13.34
N LEU A 108 -16.27 -5.37 -13.82
CA LEU A 108 -15.99 -4.46 -14.92
C LEU A 108 -15.63 -3.06 -14.45
N LEU A 109 -16.34 -2.56 -13.44
CA LEU A 109 -16.15 -1.22 -12.88
C LEU A 109 -15.86 -1.32 -11.39
N GLN A 110 -14.86 -0.58 -10.93
CA GLN A 110 -14.44 -0.52 -9.56
C GLN A 110 -14.39 0.94 -9.12
N VAL A 111 -14.95 1.23 -7.96
CA VAL A 111 -14.82 2.53 -7.29
C VAL A 111 -14.29 2.30 -5.90
N ARG A 112 -13.25 3.02 -5.52
CA ARG A 112 -12.57 2.83 -4.24
C ARG A 112 -12.31 4.18 -3.58
N GLY A 113 -12.36 4.16 -2.26
CA GLY A 113 -12.01 5.31 -1.45
C GLY A 113 -11.38 4.86 -0.14
N GLY A 114 -10.48 5.67 0.37
CA GLY A 114 -9.79 5.33 1.61
C GLY A 114 -9.18 6.55 2.26
N TYR A 115 -8.80 6.35 3.50
CA TYR A 115 -8.06 7.31 4.29
C TYR A 115 -6.83 6.64 4.92
N HIS A 116 -5.70 7.27 4.73
CA HIS A 116 -4.46 6.89 5.38
C HIS A 116 -4.16 7.91 6.48
N PHE A 117 -4.04 7.40 7.69
CA PHE A 117 -3.56 8.14 8.85
C PHE A 117 -2.08 7.82 9.06
N GLY A 118 -1.24 8.84 9.04
CA GLY A 118 0.20 8.72 9.28
C GLY A 118 0.70 9.83 10.18
N GLU A 119 1.74 9.54 10.93
CA GLU A 119 2.39 10.53 11.75
C GLU A 119 3.29 11.42 10.89
N ARG A 120 3.16 12.74 10.98
CA ARG A 120 3.92 13.71 10.17
C ARG A 120 5.44 13.54 10.27
N ARG A 121 5.92 13.01 11.40
CA ARG A 121 7.34 12.73 11.64
C ARG A 121 7.86 11.50 10.90
N ALA A 122 6.98 10.60 10.49
CA ALA A 122 7.33 9.32 9.88
C ALA A 122 7.36 9.35 8.34
N TYR A 123 7.45 10.52 7.70
CA TYR A 123 7.45 10.70 6.24
C TYR A 123 6.17 10.22 5.52
N TYR A 124 5.13 9.84 6.26
CA TYR A 124 3.85 9.40 5.69
C TYR A 124 2.71 10.32 6.16
N PRO A 125 2.48 11.45 5.46
CA PRO A 125 1.41 12.35 5.84
C PRO A 125 0.05 11.70 5.62
N SER A 126 -0.91 12.05 6.50
CA SER A 126 -2.30 11.63 6.34
C SER A 126 -2.88 12.17 5.03
N HIS A 127 -3.64 11.32 4.34
CA HIS A 127 -4.26 11.70 3.07
C HIS A 127 -5.51 10.86 2.79
N TRP A 128 -6.43 11.43 2.01
CA TRP A 128 -7.52 10.72 1.39
C TRP A 128 -7.07 10.17 0.04
N SER A 129 -7.61 9.05 -0.35
CA SER A 129 -7.46 8.48 -1.68
C SER A 129 -8.82 8.15 -2.27
N VAL A 130 -9.01 8.48 -3.53
CA VAL A 130 -10.16 8.04 -4.32
C VAL A 130 -9.65 7.43 -5.62
N GLY A 131 -10.33 6.42 -6.09
CA GLY A 131 -9.93 5.75 -7.33
C GLY A 131 -11.10 5.12 -8.04
N MET A 132 -10.90 4.90 -9.32
CA MET A 132 -11.80 4.11 -10.14
C MET A 132 -11.01 3.21 -11.06
N GLY A 133 -11.55 2.04 -11.35
CA GLY A 133 -10.99 1.07 -12.27
C GLY A 133 -12.05 0.63 -13.26
N ALA A 134 -11.61 0.35 -14.48
CA ALA A 134 -12.43 -0.30 -15.49
C ALA A 134 -11.66 -1.46 -16.09
N ARG A 135 -12.34 -2.60 -16.23
CA ARG A 135 -11.80 -3.80 -16.90
C ARG A 135 -12.73 -4.17 -18.04
N PHE A 136 -12.17 -4.30 -19.19
CA PHE A 136 -12.92 -4.72 -20.38
C PHE A 136 -12.09 -5.70 -21.22
N LEU A 137 -12.60 -6.92 -21.39
CA LEU A 137 -11.88 -8.02 -22.04
C LEU A 137 -10.51 -8.25 -21.38
N HIS A 138 -9.45 -7.91 -22.10
CA HIS A 138 -8.05 -8.04 -21.66
C HIS A 138 -7.42 -6.70 -21.24
N LEU A 139 -8.22 -5.63 -21.20
CA LEU A 139 -7.76 -4.28 -20.87
C LEU A 139 -8.18 -3.92 -19.43
N ARG A 140 -7.25 -3.35 -18.72
CA ARG A 140 -7.48 -2.76 -17.39
C ARG A 140 -6.99 -1.31 -17.39
N LEU A 141 -7.84 -0.41 -16.94
CA LEU A 141 -7.53 0.99 -16.73
C LEU A 141 -7.85 1.36 -15.30
N ASP A 142 -6.88 1.90 -14.58
CA ASP A 142 -7.06 2.38 -13.22
C ASP A 142 -6.68 3.86 -13.13
N PHE A 143 -7.47 4.62 -12.41
CA PHE A 143 -7.22 6.00 -12.04
C PHE A 143 -7.25 6.13 -10.51
N ALA A 144 -6.31 6.87 -9.96
CA ALA A 144 -6.30 7.20 -8.54
C ALA A 144 -5.90 8.66 -8.33
N TYR A 145 -6.51 9.29 -7.33
CA TYR A 145 -6.25 10.66 -6.92
C TYR A 145 -6.04 10.72 -5.40
N LEU A 146 -4.96 11.38 -4.98
CA LEU A 146 -4.62 11.60 -3.58
C LEU A 146 -4.91 13.03 -3.19
N ILE A 147 -5.61 13.20 -2.08
CA ILE A 147 -5.96 14.49 -1.48
C ILE A 147 -5.23 14.57 -0.15
N ALA A 148 -4.18 15.38 -0.12
CA ALA A 148 -3.33 15.57 1.05
C ALA A 148 -3.17 17.07 1.35
N ASP A 149 -2.61 17.40 2.51
CA ASP A 149 -2.28 18.77 2.90
C ASP A 149 -1.32 19.41 1.88
N ARG A 150 -1.46 20.74 1.69
CA ARG A 150 -0.68 21.52 0.71
C ARG A 150 0.82 21.48 0.97
N ASP A 151 1.22 21.26 2.20
CA ASP A 151 2.63 21.23 2.61
C ASP A 151 3.27 19.84 2.43
N THR A 152 2.58 18.90 1.76
CA THR A 152 3.07 17.54 1.55
C THR A 152 3.35 17.27 0.07
N PRO A 153 4.36 16.44 -0.25
CA PRO A 153 4.65 16.04 -1.64
C PRO A 153 3.49 15.28 -2.31
N LEU A 154 2.54 14.77 -1.51
CA LEU A 154 1.39 14.00 -2.01
C LEU A 154 0.20 14.89 -2.40
N HIS A 155 0.31 16.22 -2.24
CA HIS A 155 -0.75 17.14 -2.59
C HIS A 155 -1.07 17.07 -4.09
N ASN A 156 -2.35 16.84 -4.41
CA ASN A 156 -2.84 16.76 -5.80
C ASN A 156 -2.09 15.73 -6.67
N THR A 157 -1.70 14.60 -6.10
CA THR A 157 -1.08 13.53 -6.86
C THR A 157 -2.15 12.66 -7.53
N TYR A 158 -1.98 12.41 -8.81
CA TYR A 158 -2.82 11.46 -9.55
C TYR A 158 -1.96 10.37 -10.20
N SER A 159 -2.56 9.20 -10.36
CA SER A 159 -1.94 8.06 -11.03
C SER A 159 -2.91 7.47 -12.04
N ILE A 160 -2.40 7.14 -13.20
CA ILE A 160 -3.12 6.41 -14.24
C ILE A 160 -2.31 5.16 -14.55
N SER A 161 -2.95 4.00 -14.49
CA SER A 161 -2.33 2.72 -14.82
C SER A 161 -3.09 2.03 -15.94
N PHE A 162 -2.36 1.42 -16.84
CA PHE A 162 -2.88 0.63 -17.93
C PHE A 162 -2.29 -0.77 -17.85
N GLY A 163 -3.14 -1.79 -17.94
CA GLY A 163 -2.74 -3.19 -17.87
C GLY A 163 -3.35 -4.00 -19.02
N LEU A 164 -2.64 -5.04 -19.40
CA LEU A 164 -3.10 -6.06 -20.36
C LEU A 164 -3.05 -7.42 -19.66
N ASP A 165 -4.20 -8.10 -19.60
CA ASP A 165 -4.34 -9.45 -19.06
C ASP A 165 -4.45 -10.43 -20.26
N PHE A 166 -3.61 -11.47 -20.31
CA PHE A 166 -3.55 -12.44 -21.41
C PHE A 166 -4.08 -13.81 -20.98
#